data_f46534e8288825897c117574b08c0f47
#
_entry.id   f46534e8288825897c117574b08c0f47
#
_cell.length_a   1.000
_cell.length_b   1.000
_cell.length_c   1.000
_cell.angle_alpha   90.00
_cell.angle_beta   90.00
_cell.angle_gamma   90.00
#
_symmetry.space_group_name_H-M   'P 1'
#
loop_
_entity.id
_entity.type
_entity.pdbx_description
1 polymer ?
#
loop_
_entity_poly.entity_id
_entity_poly.type
_entity_poly.pdbx_seq_one_letter_code
_entity_poly.pdbx_strand_id
1 'polypeptide(L)'
;MVKDNRNNGQIGRCRSGDKVKIALASVHNYEEPCISGKNGSGTIFFSNCNLSCIYCQNYKISQLGKGYELSVEELANIMLKQQEKGVNNINLVTPTMYVYQIIEAIKIARKRGLKIPIIYNTNGYVDIYLPDLKYYSNEISKKYSKIDNYFKYATEAIKEMYKQVGSPIFDENGIIKKGLIIRHLVLPNHLQNSKHILKWIKENMPEDTYVSVMAQYFPTYKAKEDNLINRKLNKKEYREIEEFLYTLNLENGYMQELGEHEEEYVPNF
;
A
#
# COMPACT_ATOMS: atom_id res chain seq x y z
N MET A 1 -18.51 2.94 11.04
CA MET A 1 -18.13 3.87 9.94
C MET A 1 -19.01 5.10 10.08
N VAL A 2 -18.45 6.27 10.36
CA VAL A 2 -19.23 7.52 10.38
C VAL A 2 -19.63 7.80 8.93
N LYS A 3 -20.93 7.90 8.64
CA LYS A 3 -21.44 8.31 7.33
C LYS A 3 -21.18 9.82 7.20
N ASP A 4 -20.06 10.18 6.62
CA ASP A 4 -19.79 11.56 6.26
C ASP A 4 -20.59 11.89 5.00
N ASN A 5 -21.41 12.92 5.06
CA ASN A 5 -22.16 13.38 3.91
C ASN A 5 -21.31 14.33 3.06
N ARG A 6 -20.33 13.75 2.37
CA ARG A 6 -19.34 14.51 1.58
C ARG A 6 -19.97 15.33 0.47
N ASN A 7 -21.10 14.87 -0.08
CA ASN A 7 -21.85 15.61 -1.10
C ASN A 7 -22.38 16.98 -0.60
N ASN A 8 -22.44 17.15 0.73
CA ASN A 8 -22.84 18.42 1.36
C ASN A 8 -21.62 19.20 1.92
N GLY A 9 -20.40 18.90 1.44
CA GLY A 9 -19.19 19.60 1.86
C GLY A 9 -18.63 19.19 3.23
N GLN A 10 -19.18 18.12 3.84
CA GLN A 10 -18.64 17.61 5.09
C GLN A 10 -17.32 16.86 4.86
N ILE A 11 -16.35 17.15 5.69
CA ILE A 11 -15.02 16.52 5.67
C ILE A 11 -14.94 15.57 6.86
N GLY A 12 -14.76 14.27 6.58
CA GLY A 12 -14.60 13.26 7.61
C GLY A 12 -13.20 13.20 8.21
N ARG A 13 -12.96 12.19 9.06
CA ARG A 13 -11.66 11.94 9.71
C ARG A 13 -10.51 11.87 8.69
N CYS A 14 -10.76 11.37 7.49
CA CYS A 14 -9.78 11.28 6.41
C CYS A 14 -9.46 12.63 5.74
N ARG A 15 -10.15 13.70 6.11
CA ARG A 15 -9.98 15.07 5.56
C ARG A 15 -10.21 15.17 4.05
N SER A 16 -10.92 14.21 3.44
CA SER A 16 -11.24 14.20 2.01
C SER A 16 -12.66 14.67 1.78
N GLY A 17 -12.83 15.54 0.78
CA GLY A 17 -14.12 15.97 0.24
C GLY A 17 -14.65 15.01 -0.84
N ASP A 18 -15.51 15.54 -1.69
CA ASP A 18 -16.13 14.86 -2.84
C ASP A 18 -15.22 14.78 -4.07
N LYS A 19 -14.29 15.73 -4.20
CA LYS A 19 -13.30 15.75 -5.29
C LYS A 19 -12.10 14.89 -5.00
N VAL A 20 -11.57 14.26 -6.03
CA VAL A 20 -10.30 13.54 -5.93
C VAL A 20 -9.16 14.50 -5.72
N LYS A 21 -8.24 14.18 -4.82
CA LYS A 21 -7.03 14.96 -4.60
C LYS A 21 -5.81 14.07 -4.75
N ILE A 22 -4.90 14.43 -5.64
CA ILE A 22 -3.62 13.76 -5.83
C ILE A 22 -2.46 14.71 -5.58
N ALA A 23 -1.32 14.15 -5.17
CA ALA A 23 -0.10 14.91 -5.01
C ALA A 23 0.83 14.75 -6.21
N LEU A 24 0.88 13.56 -6.78
CA LEU A 24 1.81 13.22 -7.86
C LEU A 24 1.26 12.07 -8.70
N ALA A 25 1.57 12.09 -9.99
CA ALA A 25 1.44 10.95 -10.89
C ALA A 25 2.74 10.80 -11.69
N SER A 26 3.50 9.74 -11.41
CA SER A 26 4.84 9.51 -11.96
C SER A 26 5.10 8.05 -12.27
N VAL A 27 6.16 7.77 -13.02
CA VAL A 27 6.72 6.41 -13.11
C VAL A 27 7.55 6.16 -11.87
N HIS A 28 7.30 5.05 -11.20
CA HIS A 28 8.02 4.62 -9.99
C HIS A 28 8.65 3.25 -10.22
N ASN A 29 9.94 3.11 -9.91
CA ASN A 29 10.72 1.92 -10.23
C ASN A 29 11.07 1.05 -9.01
N TYR A 30 10.62 1.45 -7.83
CA TYR A 30 11.02 0.86 -6.55
C TYR A 30 9.88 0.16 -5.81
N GLU A 31 8.85 -0.32 -6.54
CA GLU A 31 7.88 -1.28 -6.00
C GLU A 31 8.47 -2.70 -6.10
N GLU A 32 7.76 -3.72 -5.65
CA GLU A 32 8.17 -5.11 -5.80
C GLU A 32 8.60 -5.43 -7.24
N PRO A 33 9.62 -6.29 -7.44
CA PRO A 33 10.16 -6.59 -8.78
C PRO A 33 9.10 -6.99 -9.80
N CYS A 34 8.08 -7.74 -9.39
CA CYS A 34 6.96 -8.15 -10.26
C CYS A 34 5.98 -7.01 -10.59
N ILE A 35 6.05 -5.89 -9.89
CA ILE A 35 5.22 -4.70 -10.13
C ILE A 35 5.95 -3.71 -11.02
N SER A 36 7.15 -3.30 -10.63
CA SER A 36 7.94 -2.31 -11.37
C SER A 36 8.57 -2.90 -12.62
N GLY A 37 9.13 -4.10 -12.53
CA GLY A 37 9.88 -4.70 -13.65
C GLY A 37 10.87 -3.70 -14.25
N LYS A 38 11.10 -3.79 -15.57
CA LYS A 38 12.00 -2.89 -16.31
C LYS A 38 11.35 -1.55 -16.68
N ASN A 39 10.01 -1.53 -16.82
CA ASN A 39 9.29 -0.36 -17.36
C ASN A 39 8.71 0.55 -16.26
N GLY A 40 8.82 0.14 -15.01
CA GLY A 40 8.26 0.87 -13.87
C GLY A 40 6.75 0.71 -13.72
N SER A 41 6.24 1.29 -12.65
CA SER A 41 4.83 1.37 -12.27
C SER A 41 4.32 2.78 -12.47
N GLY A 42 3.17 2.96 -13.13
CA GLY A 42 2.51 4.25 -13.29
C GLY A 42 1.78 4.64 -12.00
N THR A 43 2.51 5.20 -11.04
CA THR A 43 2.02 5.42 -9.68
C THR A 43 1.30 6.74 -9.54
N ILE A 44 0.11 6.70 -8.95
CA ILE A 44 -0.71 7.87 -8.61
C ILE A 44 -0.83 7.95 -7.09
N PHE A 45 -0.23 9.00 -6.51
CA PHE A 45 -0.23 9.25 -5.08
C PHE A 45 -1.42 10.13 -4.68
N PHE A 46 -2.39 9.53 -3.99
CA PHE A 46 -3.54 10.27 -3.48
C PHE A 46 -3.21 10.99 -2.19
N SER A 47 -3.78 12.18 -2.04
CA SER A 47 -3.64 12.99 -0.83
C SER A 47 -4.67 12.59 0.22
N ASN A 48 -4.34 12.86 1.48
CA ASN A 48 -5.09 12.46 2.66
C ASN A 48 -5.00 10.95 2.96
N CYS A 49 -5.42 10.53 4.14
CA CYS A 49 -5.45 9.13 4.55
C CYS A 49 -6.39 8.95 5.75
N ASN A 50 -7.03 7.81 5.84
CA ASN A 50 -7.86 7.43 6.98
C ASN A 50 -7.05 6.95 8.19
N LEU A 51 -5.75 6.64 8.00
CA LEU A 51 -4.79 6.36 9.06
C LEU A 51 -4.03 7.62 9.45
N SER A 52 -3.50 7.64 10.68
CA SER A 52 -2.69 8.75 11.20
C SER A 52 -1.33 8.24 11.69
N CYS A 53 -0.66 7.44 10.85
CA CYS A 53 0.61 6.82 11.20
C CYS A 53 1.68 7.87 11.50
N ILE A 54 2.29 7.79 12.68
CA ILE A 54 3.33 8.74 13.11
C ILE A 54 4.66 8.55 12.35
N TYR A 55 4.84 7.41 11.69
CA TYR A 55 6.01 7.08 10.86
C TYR A 55 5.70 7.08 9.36
N CYS A 56 4.66 7.79 8.92
CA CYS A 56 4.28 7.81 7.52
C CYS A 56 5.35 8.51 6.68
N GLN A 57 6.00 7.77 5.78
CA GLN A 57 6.97 8.32 4.82
C GLN A 57 6.30 9.38 3.92
N ASN A 58 5.06 9.14 3.54
CA ASN A 58 4.25 10.06 2.73
C ASN A 58 3.45 11.08 3.57
N TYR A 59 3.94 11.49 4.76
CA TYR A 59 3.17 12.35 5.68
C TYR A 59 2.78 13.70 5.08
N LYS A 60 3.59 14.26 4.19
CA LYS A 60 3.30 15.54 3.52
C LYS A 60 1.97 15.48 2.76
N ILE A 61 1.70 14.37 2.08
CA ILE A 61 0.46 14.19 1.32
C ILE A 61 -0.63 13.55 2.17
N SER A 62 -0.31 12.56 2.99
CA SER A 62 -1.30 11.79 3.76
C SER A 62 -1.78 12.53 5.01
N GLN A 63 -0.91 13.30 5.69
CA GLN A 63 -1.22 14.02 6.94
C GLN A 63 -1.37 15.52 6.73
N LEU A 64 -0.52 16.15 5.92
CA LEU A 64 -0.59 17.59 5.65
C LEU A 64 -1.46 17.92 4.44
N GLY A 65 -1.93 16.91 3.69
CA GLY A 65 -2.88 17.06 2.59
C GLY A 65 -2.34 17.88 1.40
N LYS A 66 -1.01 17.89 1.18
CA LYS A 66 -0.45 18.51 -0.04
C LYS A 66 -1.02 17.83 -1.28
N GLY A 67 -1.27 18.60 -2.32
CA GLY A 67 -1.78 18.10 -3.59
C GLY A 67 -2.85 19.03 -4.16
N TYR A 68 -3.41 18.65 -5.29
CA TYR A 68 -4.42 19.39 -6.03
C TYR A 68 -5.65 18.54 -6.33
N GLU A 69 -6.80 19.18 -6.39
CA GLU A 69 -8.06 18.54 -6.73
C GLU A 69 -8.19 18.38 -8.25
N LEU A 70 -8.87 17.29 -8.65
CA LEU A 70 -9.16 17.01 -10.04
C LEU A 70 -10.51 16.29 -10.19
N SER A 71 -11.04 16.38 -11.40
CA SER A 71 -12.26 15.68 -11.81
C SER A 71 -11.97 14.20 -12.07
N VAL A 72 -13.04 13.41 -12.17
CA VAL A 72 -12.99 12.00 -12.55
C VAL A 72 -12.41 11.82 -13.97
N GLU A 73 -12.77 12.71 -14.90
CA GLU A 73 -12.23 12.75 -16.25
C GLU A 73 -10.71 12.99 -16.28
N GLU A 74 -10.23 13.95 -15.51
CA GLU A 74 -8.80 14.25 -15.42
C GLU A 74 -8.03 13.08 -14.83
N LEU A 75 -8.57 12.39 -13.82
CA LEU A 75 -7.98 11.17 -13.28
C LEU A 75 -7.89 10.06 -14.34
N ALA A 76 -8.95 9.86 -15.12
CA ALA A 76 -8.94 8.90 -16.24
C ALA A 76 -7.88 9.24 -17.29
N ASN A 77 -7.74 10.51 -17.63
CA ASN A 77 -6.72 10.99 -18.57
C ASN A 77 -5.29 10.78 -18.02
N ILE A 78 -5.07 10.96 -16.72
CA ILE A 78 -3.80 10.67 -16.07
C ILE A 78 -3.46 9.18 -16.20
N MET A 79 -4.41 8.28 -15.98
CA MET A 79 -4.20 6.83 -16.14
C MET A 79 -3.80 6.48 -17.58
N LEU A 80 -4.47 7.04 -18.57
CA LEU A 80 -4.14 6.85 -19.99
C LEU A 80 -2.74 7.38 -20.33
N LYS A 81 -2.38 8.58 -19.87
CA LYS A 81 -1.04 9.16 -20.06
C LYS A 81 0.06 8.32 -19.40
N GLN A 82 -0.21 7.68 -18.27
CA GLN A 82 0.76 6.73 -17.69
C GLN A 82 0.93 5.50 -18.58
N GLN A 83 -0.16 4.95 -19.11
CA GLN A 83 -0.08 3.83 -20.08
C GLN A 83 0.74 4.20 -21.33
N GLU A 84 0.56 5.41 -21.86
CA GLU A 84 1.32 5.90 -23.03
C GLU A 84 2.84 5.95 -22.78
N LYS A 85 3.28 6.06 -21.51
CA LYS A 85 4.70 5.97 -21.13
C LYS A 85 5.25 4.53 -21.13
N GLY A 86 4.41 3.52 -21.39
CA GLY A 86 4.81 2.14 -21.46
C GLY A 86 4.98 1.44 -20.11
N VAL A 87 4.42 1.97 -19.02
CA VAL A 87 4.49 1.36 -17.69
C VAL A 87 3.74 0.03 -17.62
N ASN A 88 4.13 -0.84 -16.67
CA ASN A 88 3.55 -2.17 -16.52
C ASN A 88 2.11 -2.18 -16.01
N ASN A 89 1.73 -1.16 -15.22
CA ASN A 89 0.45 -1.08 -14.51
C ASN A 89 0.14 0.35 -14.08
N ILE A 90 -1.07 0.58 -13.57
CA ILE A 90 -1.43 1.80 -12.81
C ILE A 90 -1.49 1.44 -11.34
N ASN A 91 -0.62 1.99 -10.52
CA ASN A 91 -0.56 1.77 -9.08
C ASN A 91 -1.20 2.94 -8.32
N LEU A 92 -2.26 2.65 -7.58
CA LEU A 92 -3.03 3.63 -6.82
C LEU A 92 -2.60 3.61 -5.36
N VAL A 93 -1.81 4.59 -4.94
CA VAL A 93 -1.26 4.68 -3.58
C VAL A 93 -2.16 5.49 -2.67
N THR A 94 -2.65 4.87 -1.59
CA THR A 94 -3.58 5.45 -0.60
C THR A 94 -4.93 5.90 -1.20
N PRO A 95 -5.60 5.08 -2.03
CA PRO A 95 -6.78 5.47 -2.81
C PRO A 95 -8.10 5.41 -2.02
N THR A 96 -8.14 4.81 -0.83
CA THR A 96 -9.35 4.42 -0.07
C THR A 96 -10.39 5.53 0.09
N MET A 97 -9.96 6.77 0.19
CA MET A 97 -10.88 7.89 0.39
C MET A 97 -11.69 8.25 -0.85
N TYR A 98 -11.25 7.80 -2.01
CA TYR A 98 -11.78 8.21 -3.33
C TYR A 98 -12.30 7.01 -4.15
N VAL A 99 -12.69 5.91 -3.51
CA VAL A 99 -13.10 4.64 -4.15
C VAL A 99 -14.12 4.85 -5.28
N TYR A 100 -15.18 5.60 -5.00
CA TYR A 100 -16.24 5.82 -5.99
C TYR A 100 -15.76 6.58 -7.21
N GLN A 101 -15.00 7.66 -7.00
CA GLN A 101 -14.44 8.48 -8.06
C GLN A 101 -13.41 7.69 -8.88
N ILE A 102 -12.61 6.85 -8.22
CA ILE A 102 -11.62 6.00 -8.87
C ILE A 102 -12.31 4.95 -9.74
N ILE A 103 -13.38 4.31 -9.27
CA ILE A 103 -14.16 3.33 -10.05
C ILE A 103 -14.69 3.99 -11.32
N GLU A 104 -15.26 5.19 -11.22
CA GLU A 104 -15.77 5.91 -12.40
C GLU A 104 -14.63 6.32 -13.35
N ALA A 105 -13.48 6.78 -12.84
CA ALA A 105 -12.32 7.09 -13.65
C ALA A 105 -11.78 5.86 -14.39
N ILE A 106 -11.71 4.70 -13.73
CA ILE A 106 -11.30 3.44 -14.36
C ILE A 106 -12.27 3.06 -15.47
N LYS A 107 -13.59 3.15 -15.25
CA LYS A 107 -14.59 2.87 -16.30
C LYS A 107 -14.41 3.75 -17.53
N ILE A 108 -14.17 5.05 -17.32
CA ILE A 108 -13.90 6.00 -18.40
C ILE A 108 -12.59 5.63 -19.12
N ALA A 109 -11.50 5.40 -18.38
CA ALA A 109 -10.21 5.06 -18.94
C ALA A 109 -10.26 3.74 -19.73
N ARG A 110 -10.93 2.70 -19.20
CA ARG A 110 -11.13 1.42 -19.91
C ARG A 110 -11.88 1.60 -21.24
N LYS A 111 -12.95 2.40 -21.26
CA LYS A 111 -13.69 2.73 -22.50
C LYS A 111 -12.81 3.48 -23.52
N ARG A 112 -11.82 4.25 -23.06
CA ARG A 112 -10.87 5.00 -23.89
C ARG A 112 -9.60 4.23 -24.22
N GLY A 113 -9.51 2.93 -23.86
CA GLY A 113 -8.41 2.06 -24.27
C GLY A 113 -7.34 1.79 -23.20
N LEU A 114 -7.61 2.01 -21.93
CA LEU A 114 -6.72 1.55 -20.84
C LEU A 114 -6.74 0.02 -20.80
N LYS A 115 -5.58 -0.63 -20.99
CA LYS A 115 -5.43 -2.09 -21.07
C LYS A 115 -4.59 -2.67 -19.94
N ILE A 116 -3.64 -1.90 -19.40
CA ILE A 116 -2.72 -2.37 -18.36
C ILE A 116 -3.44 -2.61 -17.01
N PRO A 117 -2.92 -3.51 -16.15
CA PRO A 117 -3.51 -3.83 -14.86
C PRO A 117 -3.63 -2.61 -13.94
N ILE A 118 -4.63 -2.62 -13.06
CA ILE A 118 -4.79 -1.65 -11.98
C ILE A 118 -4.40 -2.33 -10.67
N ILE A 119 -3.44 -1.74 -9.97
CA ILE A 119 -3.02 -2.11 -8.62
C ILE A 119 -3.71 -1.19 -7.62
N TYR A 120 -4.32 -1.78 -6.61
CA TYR A 120 -5.09 -1.05 -5.63
C TYR A 120 -4.73 -1.45 -4.20
N ASN A 121 -4.34 -0.47 -3.42
CA ASN A 121 -4.07 -0.65 -1.99
C ASN A 121 -5.36 -0.54 -1.15
N THR A 122 -6.48 -1.11 -1.61
CA THR A 122 -7.74 -1.35 -0.86
C THR A 122 -8.93 -1.83 -1.73
N ASN A 123 -10.13 -2.02 -1.12
CA ASN A 123 -11.35 -2.64 -1.69
C ASN A 123 -11.88 -1.98 -2.98
N GLY A 124 -11.96 -2.73 -4.08
CA GLY A 124 -12.53 -2.27 -5.36
C GLY A 124 -12.43 -3.33 -6.47
N TYR A 125 -12.98 -3.06 -7.64
CA TYR A 125 -12.83 -3.89 -8.83
C TYR A 125 -11.47 -3.61 -9.47
N VAL A 126 -10.47 -4.43 -9.13
CA VAL A 126 -9.08 -4.25 -9.56
C VAL A 126 -8.47 -5.59 -9.94
N ASP A 127 -7.36 -5.52 -10.66
CA ASP A 127 -6.64 -6.71 -11.09
C ASP A 127 -5.71 -7.24 -9.97
N ILE A 128 -5.08 -6.35 -9.22
CA ILE A 128 -4.09 -6.68 -8.21
C ILE A 128 -4.36 -5.91 -6.92
N TYR A 129 -4.38 -6.62 -5.78
CA TYR A 129 -4.38 -6.03 -4.45
C TYR A 129 -2.99 -6.08 -3.82
N LEU A 130 -2.60 -4.96 -3.19
CA LEU A 130 -1.32 -4.79 -2.51
C LEU A 130 -1.53 -4.21 -1.10
N PRO A 131 -2.25 -4.93 -0.19
CA PRO A 131 -2.54 -4.43 1.15
C PRO A 131 -1.33 -4.48 2.07
N ASP A 132 -1.19 -3.45 2.92
CA ASP A 132 -0.25 -3.45 4.03
C ASP A 132 -0.91 -4.04 5.29
N LEU A 133 -0.38 -5.13 5.84
CA LEU A 133 -0.75 -5.65 7.14
C LEU A 133 0.27 -5.17 8.20
N LYS A 134 -0.03 -4.04 8.86
CA LYS A 134 0.94 -3.30 9.68
C LYS A 134 1.02 -3.77 11.13
N TYR A 135 -0.12 -4.07 11.75
CA TYR A 135 -0.23 -4.30 13.20
C TYR A 135 -1.03 -5.55 13.51
N TYR A 136 -0.51 -6.35 14.43
CA TYR A 136 -1.23 -7.43 15.09
C TYR A 136 -1.92 -6.91 16.37
N SER A 137 -1.17 -6.17 17.19
CA SER A 137 -1.63 -5.66 18.46
C SER A 137 -2.49 -4.40 18.32
N ASN A 138 -3.61 -4.37 19.05
CA ASN A 138 -4.46 -3.18 19.14
C ASN A 138 -3.75 -2.01 19.86
N GLU A 139 -2.88 -2.32 20.80
CA GLU A 139 -2.05 -1.32 21.51
C GLU A 139 -1.12 -0.61 20.52
N ILE A 140 -0.40 -1.36 19.69
CA ILE A 140 0.52 -0.83 18.69
C ILE A 140 -0.24 0.00 17.64
N SER A 141 -1.39 -0.49 17.16
CA SER A 141 -2.19 0.24 16.18
C SER A 141 -2.78 1.54 16.72
N LYS A 142 -3.21 1.54 17.99
CA LYS A 142 -3.63 2.77 18.69
C LYS A 142 -2.48 3.73 18.86
N LYS A 143 -1.34 3.25 19.33
CA LYS A 143 -0.16 4.09 19.59
C LYS A 143 0.30 4.77 18.31
N TYR A 144 0.52 4.02 17.24
CA TYR A 144 1.18 4.54 16.04
C TYR A 144 0.25 5.06 14.94
N SER A 145 -1.01 4.62 14.89
CA SER A 145 -1.94 5.03 13.83
C SER A 145 -3.28 5.56 14.34
N LYS A 146 -3.49 5.60 15.66
CA LYS A 146 -4.72 6.08 16.31
C LYS A 146 -5.97 5.29 15.87
N ILE A 147 -5.82 3.99 15.61
CA ILE A 147 -6.88 3.10 15.14
C ILE A 147 -7.10 1.95 16.11
N ASP A 148 -8.35 1.70 16.43
CA ASP A 148 -8.82 0.52 17.17
C ASP A 148 -9.17 -0.63 16.23
N ASN A 149 -8.98 -1.87 16.73
CA ASN A 149 -9.38 -3.09 16.02
C ASN A 149 -8.79 -3.21 14.60
N TYR A 150 -7.61 -2.60 14.37
CA TYR A 150 -6.96 -2.61 13.06
C TYR A 150 -6.81 -4.02 12.50
N PHE A 151 -6.24 -4.95 13.29
CA PHE A 151 -5.94 -6.30 12.84
C PHE A 151 -7.18 -7.05 12.36
N LYS A 152 -8.27 -6.98 13.13
CA LYS A 152 -9.55 -7.59 12.76
C LYS A 152 -10.02 -7.13 11.38
N TYR A 153 -10.12 -5.82 11.19
CA TYR A 153 -10.64 -5.28 9.92
C TYR A 153 -9.66 -5.46 8.76
N ALA A 154 -8.36 -5.37 9.00
CA ALA A 154 -7.35 -5.58 7.97
C ALA A 154 -7.35 -7.03 7.47
N THR A 155 -7.44 -8.00 8.37
CA THR A 155 -7.46 -9.43 8.03
C THR A 155 -8.76 -9.85 7.34
N GLU A 156 -9.92 -9.31 7.76
CA GLU A 156 -11.20 -9.50 7.07
C GLU A 156 -11.13 -8.94 5.62
N ALA A 157 -10.56 -7.74 5.46
CA ALA A 157 -10.38 -7.12 4.15
C ALA A 157 -9.42 -7.93 3.25
N ILE A 158 -8.29 -8.41 3.77
CA ILE A 158 -7.33 -9.23 3.03
C ILE A 158 -7.98 -10.54 2.54
N LYS A 159 -8.75 -11.21 3.39
CA LYS A 159 -9.48 -12.42 3.00
C LYS A 159 -10.50 -12.13 1.89
N GLU A 160 -11.19 -10.99 1.95
CA GLU A 160 -12.12 -10.58 0.90
C GLU A 160 -11.39 -10.23 -0.41
N MET A 161 -10.26 -9.53 -0.34
CA MET A 161 -9.41 -9.24 -1.50
C MET A 161 -8.96 -10.52 -2.20
N TYR A 162 -8.50 -11.52 -1.42
CA TYR A 162 -8.11 -12.82 -1.97
C TYR A 162 -9.27 -13.53 -2.68
N LYS A 163 -10.48 -13.50 -2.12
CA LYS A 163 -11.67 -14.07 -2.79
C LYS A 163 -11.96 -13.43 -4.15
N GLN A 164 -11.65 -12.14 -4.30
CA GLN A 164 -11.93 -11.40 -5.55
C GLN A 164 -10.90 -11.67 -6.64
N VAL A 165 -9.61 -11.75 -6.28
CA VAL A 165 -8.54 -11.83 -7.28
C VAL A 165 -7.77 -13.15 -7.29
N GLY A 166 -7.80 -13.90 -6.19
CA GLY A 166 -7.08 -15.16 -6.03
C GLY A 166 -5.57 -15.00 -5.88
N SER A 167 -4.87 -16.08 -6.16
CA SER A 167 -3.41 -16.16 -6.14
C SER A 167 -2.78 -15.33 -7.26
N PRO A 168 -1.54 -14.88 -7.09
CA PRO A 168 -0.82 -14.13 -8.11
C PRO A 168 -0.66 -14.90 -9.43
N ILE A 169 -0.95 -14.23 -10.53
CA ILE A 169 -0.72 -14.69 -11.90
C ILE A 169 0.28 -13.75 -12.54
N PHE A 170 1.36 -14.32 -13.06
CA PHE A 170 2.45 -13.59 -13.70
C PHE A 170 2.46 -13.84 -15.20
N ASP A 171 3.00 -12.89 -15.97
CA ASP A 171 3.32 -13.11 -17.37
C ASP A 171 4.70 -13.80 -17.53
N GLU A 172 5.10 -14.03 -18.77
CA GLU A 172 6.38 -14.65 -19.15
C GLU A 172 7.63 -13.89 -18.68
N ASN A 173 7.48 -12.61 -18.36
CA ASN A 173 8.54 -11.75 -17.85
C ASN A 173 8.53 -11.65 -16.32
N GLY A 174 7.66 -12.41 -15.63
CA GLY A 174 7.50 -12.36 -14.17
C GLY A 174 6.74 -11.13 -13.66
N ILE A 175 6.05 -10.40 -14.53
CA ILE A 175 5.23 -9.23 -14.13
C ILE A 175 3.84 -9.71 -13.74
N ILE A 176 3.39 -9.27 -12.57
CA ILE A 176 2.07 -9.64 -12.04
C ILE A 176 0.95 -9.03 -12.88
N LYS A 177 -0.04 -9.85 -13.23
CA LYS A 177 -1.24 -9.43 -13.99
C LYS A 177 -2.51 -9.48 -13.15
N LYS A 178 -2.55 -10.33 -12.15
CA LYS A 178 -3.69 -10.49 -11.25
C LYS A 178 -3.24 -11.10 -9.93
N GLY A 179 -3.96 -10.82 -8.84
CA GLY A 179 -3.75 -11.52 -7.57
C GLY A 179 -3.52 -10.60 -6.38
N LEU A 180 -3.08 -11.20 -5.27
CA LEU A 180 -2.84 -10.54 -3.99
C LEU A 180 -1.40 -10.71 -3.55
N ILE A 181 -0.74 -9.61 -3.16
CA ILE A 181 0.54 -9.61 -2.44
C ILE A 181 0.34 -8.87 -1.12
N ILE A 182 0.56 -9.53 0.01
CA ILE A 182 0.45 -8.92 1.34
C ILE A 182 1.78 -8.30 1.71
N ARG A 183 1.81 -7.00 1.98
CA ARG A 183 3.01 -6.29 2.43
C ARG A 183 3.06 -6.16 3.94
N HIS A 184 4.25 -6.29 4.52
CA HIS A 184 4.50 -6.03 5.93
C HIS A 184 5.80 -5.25 6.13
N LEU A 185 5.71 -4.06 6.72
CA LEU A 185 6.86 -3.25 7.11
C LEU A 185 7.30 -3.64 8.53
N VAL A 186 8.54 -4.13 8.65
CA VAL A 186 9.13 -4.46 9.96
C VAL A 186 9.50 -3.17 10.69
N LEU A 187 9.03 -3.05 11.94
CA LEU A 187 9.35 -1.90 12.81
C LEU A 187 10.41 -2.33 13.85
N PRO A 188 11.42 -1.48 14.11
CA PRO A 188 12.40 -1.74 15.17
C PRO A 188 11.70 -1.89 16.52
N ASN A 189 12.25 -2.76 17.38
CA ASN A 189 11.68 -3.10 18.71
C ASN A 189 10.28 -3.74 18.71
N HIS A 190 9.70 -4.03 17.54
CA HIS A 190 8.38 -4.65 17.41
C HIS A 190 8.39 -5.97 16.64
N LEU A 191 9.46 -6.77 16.76
CA LEU A 191 9.61 -8.03 16.02
C LEU A 191 8.50 -9.05 16.33
N GLN A 192 7.99 -9.07 17.57
CA GLN A 192 6.87 -9.93 17.92
C GLN A 192 5.60 -9.58 17.16
N ASN A 193 5.36 -8.29 16.87
CA ASN A 193 4.27 -7.87 15.99
C ASN A 193 4.42 -8.49 14.60
N SER A 194 5.61 -8.43 14.02
CA SER A 194 5.92 -9.02 12.71
C SER A 194 5.75 -10.55 12.72
N LYS A 195 6.28 -11.23 13.74
CA LYS A 195 6.14 -12.69 13.88
C LYS A 195 4.67 -13.14 13.96
N HIS A 196 3.85 -12.45 14.73
CA HIS A 196 2.42 -12.77 14.81
C HIS A 196 1.69 -12.52 13.47
N ILE A 197 2.06 -11.49 12.73
CA ILE A 197 1.50 -11.21 11.41
C ILE A 197 1.87 -12.31 10.42
N LEU A 198 3.16 -12.67 10.32
CA LEU A 198 3.64 -13.72 9.42
C LEU A 198 3.01 -15.08 9.76
N LYS A 199 2.93 -15.42 11.06
CA LYS A 199 2.24 -16.61 11.54
C LYS A 199 0.76 -16.62 11.14
N TRP A 200 0.05 -15.50 11.31
CA TRP A 200 -1.34 -15.39 10.89
C TRP A 200 -1.50 -15.61 9.39
N ILE A 201 -0.61 -15.05 8.56
CA ILE A 201 -0.63 -15.26 7.10
C ILE A 201 -0.50 -16.77 6.81
N LYS A 202 0.49 -17.44 7.40
CA LYS A 202 0.70 -18.89 7.22
C LYS A 202 -0.52 -19.73 7.62
N GLU A 203 -1.19 -19.37 8.70
CA GLU A 203 -2.31 -20.14 9.26
C GLU A 203 -3.65 -19.84 8.59
N ASN A 204 -3.82 -18.69 7.95
CA ASN A 204 -5.13 -18.20 7.50
C ASN A 204 -5.24 -17.91 6.01
N MET A 205 -4.12 -17.89 5.29
CA MET A 205 -4.09 -17.64 3.87
C MET A 205 -3.62 -18.91 3.13
N PRO A 206 -3.95 -19.10 1.86
CA PRO A 206 -3.45 -20.20 1.05
C PRO A 206 -1.92 -20.23 0.97
N GLU A 207 -1.36 -21.44 0.77
CA GLU A 207 0.10 -21.65 0.74
C GLU A 207 0.81 -20.89 -0.38
N ASP A 208 0.11 -20.61 -1.46
CA ASP A 208 0.61 -19.83 -2.61
C ASP A 208 0.46 -18.31 -2.45
N THR A 209 0.09 -17.83 -1.25
CA THR A 209 0.00 -16.40 -0.96
C THR A 209 1.38 -15.74 -0.99
N TYR A 210 1.50 -14.66 -1.76
CA TYR A 210 2.71 -13.85 -1.82
C TYR A 210 2.79 -12.85 -0.69
N VAL A 211 3.98 -12.77 -0.06
CA VAL A 211 4.26 -11.84 1.03
C VAL A 211 5.47 -10.98 0.68
N SER A 212 5.36 -9.67 0.83
CA SER A 212 6.48 -8.74 0.71
C SER A 212 6.86 -8.23 2.10
N VAL A 213 8.01 -8.66 2.61
CA VAL A 213 8.55 -8.23 3.91
C VAL A 213 9.52 -7.08 3.67
N MET A 214 9.13 -5.89 4.13
CA MET A 214 9.87 -4.65 3.88
C MET A 214 10.75 -4.28 5.07
N ALA A 215 12.03 -3.97 4.79
CA ALA A 215 13.02 -3.51 5.77
C ALA A 215 13.33 -2.01 5.68
N GLN A 216 12.70 -1.30 4.76
CA GLN A 216 12.92 0.11 4.43
C GLN A 216 12.44 1.13 5.48
N TYR A 217 12.27 0.70 6.74
CA TYR A 217 11.84 1.60 7.79
C TYR A 217 12.96 2.60 8.15
N PHE A 218 12.61 3.87 8.14
CA PHE A 218 13.42 4.93 8.76
C PHE A 218 12.52 5.89 9.55
N PRO A 219 13.01 6.49 10.65
CA PRO A 219 12.21 7.40 11.46
C PRO A 219 11.95 8.69 10.70
N THR A 220 10.67 8.96 10.47
CA THR A 220 10.20 10.19 9.82
C THR A 220 9.00 10.76 10.57
N TYR A 221 8.65 12.02 10.28
CA TYR A 221 7.54 12.72 10.89
C TYR A 221 7.65 12.64 12.43
N LYS A 222 6.58 12.22 13.13
CA LYS A 222 6.54 12.10 14.60
C LYS A 222 7.25 10.86 15.17
N ALA A 223 7.65 9.91 14.34
CA ALA A 223 8.41 8.75 14.80
C ALA A 223 9.78 9.11 15.36
N LYS A 224 10.34 10.27 14.98
CA LYS A 224 11.59 10.81 15.53
C LYS A 224 11.51 11.09 17.04
N GLU A 225 10.29 11.27 17.56
CA GLU A 225 10.03 11.58 18.98
C GLU A 225 9.71 10.32 19.81
N ASP A 226 9.55 9.15 19.18
CA ASP A 226 9.19 7.90 19.87
C ASP A 226 10.44 7.05 20.15
N ASN A 227 10.74 6.81 21.41
CA ASN A 227 11.97 6.11 21.85
C ASN A 227 12.09 4.65 21.34
N LEU A 228 11.02 4.02 20.89
CA LEU A 228 11.05 2.66 20.38
C LEU A 228 11.35 2.60 18.89
N ILE A 229 10.86 3.58 18.12
CA ILE A 229 10.93 3.56 16.65
C ILE A 229 11.67 4.78 16.05
N ASN A 230 12.45 5.52 16.85
CA ASN A 230 13.24 6.66 16.37
C ASN A 230 14.58 6.25 15.72
N ARG A 231 14.75 5.00 15.36
CA ARG A 231 15.94 4.45 14.69
C ARG A 231 15.54 3.50 13.55
N LYS A 232 16.47 3.23 12.67
CA LYS A 232 16.30 2.19 11.63
C LYS A 232 16.32 0.80 12.24
N LEU A 233 15.85 -0.16 11.46
CA LEU A 233 15.99 -1.59 11.74
C LEU A 233 17.47 -1.97 11.71
N ASN A 234 17.93 -2.78 12.66
CA ASN A 234 19.32 -3.24 12.67
C ASN A 234 19.42 -4.67 12.06
N LYS A 235 20.65 -5.06 11.70
CA LYS A 235 20.93 -6.36 11.06
C LYS A 235 20.47 -7.56 11.88
N LYS A 236 20.53 -7.49 13.22
CA LYS A 236 20.11 -8.59 14.09
C LYS A 236 18.58 -8.75 14.06
N GLU A 237 17.86 -7.64 14.17
CA GLU A 237 16.39 -7.63 14.09
C GLU A 237 15.89 -8.14 12.73
N TYR A 238 16.56 -7.72 11.66
CA TYR A 238 16.23 -8.17 10.32
C TYR A 238 16.43 -9.67 10.14
N ARG A 239 17.60 -10.21 10.52
CA ARG A 239 17.88 -11.66 10.47
C ARG A 239 16.90 -12.47 11.28
N GLU A 240 16.50 -12.00 12.46
CA GLU A 240 15.52 -12.68 13.30
C GLU A 240 14.17 -12.84 12.60
N ILE A 241 13.75 -11.87 11.80
CA ILE A 241 12.52 -11.96 10.99
C ILE A 241 12.74 -12.87 9.78
N GLU A 242 13.89 -12.79 9.12
CA GLU A 242 14.27 -13.65 8.00
C GLU A 242 14.27 -15.13 8.42
N GLU A 243 14.99 -15.48 9.50
CA GLU A 243 15.03 -16.82 10.07
C GLU A 243 13.63 -17.30 10.44
N PHE A 244 12.80 -16.43 11.03
CA PHE A 244 11.42 -16.78 11.38
C PHE A 244 10.57 -17.06 10.15
N LEU A 245 10.72 -16.27 9.07
CA LEU A 245 10.03 -16.49 7.80
C LEU A 245 10.34 -17.88 7.22
N TYR A 246 11.62 -18.29 7.24
CA TYR A 246 12.03 -19.63 6.82
C TYR A 246 11.40 -20.73 7.67
N THR A 247 11.29 -20.56 9.00
CA THR A 247 10.65 -21.56 9.88
C THR A 247 9.16 -21.75 9.57
N LEU A 248 8.51 -20.76 8.96
CA LEU A 248 7.11 -20.84 8.57
C LEU A 248 6.89 -21.44 7.17
N ASN A 249 7.95 -21.73 6.40
CA ASN A 249 7.87 -22.16 5.01
C ASN A 249 6.98 -21.20 4.17
N LEU A 250 7.16 -19.91 4.35
CA LEU A 250 6.56 -18.86 3.50
C LEU A 250 7.55 -18.55 2.37
N GLU A 251 7.52 -19.36 1.31
CA GLU A 251 8.51 -19.34 0.22
C GLU A 251 8.12 -18.37 -0.91
N ASN A 252 6.84 -18.00 -0.99
CA ASN A 252 6.34 -17.12 -2.04
C ASN A 252 6.43 -15.66 -1.62
N GLY A 253 7.20 -14.86 -2.33
CA GLY A 253 7.23 -13.42 -2.09
C GLY A 253 8.59 -12.78 -2.20
N TYR A 254 8.74 -11.67 -1.51
CA TYR A 254 9.92 -10.82 -1.57
C TYR A 254 10.36 -10.45 -0.16
N MET A 255 11.66 -10.43 0.04
CA MET A 255 12.28 -9.89 1.23
C MET A 255 13.27 -8.80 0.80
N GLN A 256 13.02 -7.59 1.25
CA GLN A 256 13.81 -6.43 0.86
C GLN A 256 15.15 -6.44 1.61
N GLU A 257 16.25 -6.16 0.92
CA GLU A 257 17.56 -6.07 1.56
C GLU A 257 17.68 -4.82 2.47
N LEU A 258 18.47 -4.97 3.56
CA LEU A 258 18.70 -3.88 4.50
C LEU A 258 19.67 -2.84 3.91
N GLY A 259 19.22 -1.59 3.86
CA GLY A 259 20.09 -0.44 3.53
C GLY A 259 20.17 -0.09 2.06
N GLU A 260 19.42 -0.76 1.18
CA GLU A 260 19.34 -0.36 -0.22
C GLU A 260 18.23 0.69 -0.44
N HIS A 261 18.61 1.80 -1.08
CA HIS A 261 17.71 2.79 -1.69
C HIS A 261 16.60 3.43 -0.81
N GLU A 262 16.79 3.55 0.51
CA GLU A 262 15.76 4.01 1.45
C GLU A 262 15.13 5.37 1.11
N GLU A 263 15.89 6.33 0.57
CA GLU A 263 15.38 7.66 0.20
C GLU A 263 14.65 7.64 -1.16
N GLU A 264 14.97 6.70 -2.05
CA GLU A 264 14.41 6.59 -3.39
C GLU A 264 12.98 6.04 -3.40
N TYR A 265 12.58 5.33 -2.32
CA TYR A 265 11.19 4.86 -2.14
C TYR A 265 10.19 5.98 -1.87
N VAL A 266 10.65 7.16 -1.48
CA VAL A 266 9.79 8.31 -1.14
C VAL A 266 9.95 9.41 -2.18
N PRO A 267 8.95 9.63 -3.03
CA PRO A 267 8.97 10.72 -3.99
C PRO A 267 9.09 12.09 -3.31
N ASN A 268 9.71 13.03 -4.00
CA ASN A 268 9.71 14.44 -3.59
C ASN A 268 8.33 15.04 -3.85
N PHE A 269 7.58 15.29 -2.78
CA PHE A 269 6.26 15.93 -2.79
C PHE A 269 6.34 17.42 -2.49
#